data_a356103f2c27683bcabe8645df0eb9ea
#
_entry.id   a356103f2c27683bcabe8645df0eb9ea
#
_cell.length_a   1.000
_cell.length_b   1.000
_cell.length_c   1.000
_cell.angle_alpha   90.00
_cell.angle_beta   90.00
_cell.angle_gamma   90.00
#
_symmetry.space_group_name_H-M   'P 1'
#
loop_
_entity.id
_entity.type
_entity.pdbx_description
1 polymer ?
#
loop_
_entity_poly.entity_id
_entity_poly.type
_entity_poly.pdbx_seq_one_letter_code
_entity_poly.pdbx_strand_id
1 'polypeptide(L)'
;MATMGYYKMARRLGAHFISGEKVVELRKIKGAARQVVTASGNVYEGDKIILAAGYESRFIASTVGIDVPMQPVLLETLVTEAVGPMFWQMLGTADADFYGHQTEHGSFVFGLNSGLEPYAKPGKPLSSSIAASAACRGIMHYFPDLANIKVSD
;
A
#
# COMPACT_ATOMS: atom_id res chain seq x y z
N MET A 1 7.27 -9.35 -8.23
CA MET A 1 7.24 -10.68 -8.92
C MET A 1 6.23 -11.65 -8.33
N ALA A 2 6.09 -11.78 -7.00
CA ALA A 2 5.11 -12.70 -6.37
C ALA A 2 3.66 -12.45 -6.80
N THR A 3 3.18 -11.21 -6.79
CA THR A 3 1.80 -10.84 -7.18
C THR A 3 1.45 -11.32 -8.59
N MET A 4 2.37 -11.19 -9.54
CA MET A 4 2.14 -11.69 -10.91
C MET A 4 2.10 -13.21 -11.00
N GLY A 5 2.84 -13.90 -10.11
CA GLY A 5 2.77 -15.37 -9.98
C GLY A 5 1.38 -15.82 -9.52
N TYR A 6 0.86 -15.20 -8.45
CA TYR A 6 -0.50 -15.47 -7.95
C TYR A 6 -1.57 -15.16 -8.99
N TYR A 7 -1.47 -14.02 -9.67
CA TYR A 7 -2.40 -13.66 -10.75
C TYR A 7 -2.45 -14.72 -11.84
N LYS A 8 -1.28 -15.14 -12.36
CA LYS A 8 -1.20 -16.15 -13.41
C LYS A 8 -1.77 -17.50 -12.97
N MET A 9 -1.48 -17.91 -11.71
CA MET A 9 -1.99 -19.17 -11.18
C MET A 9 -3.51 -19.11 -10.97
N ALA A 10 -4.02 -18.05 -10.39
CA ALA A 10 -5.47 -17.88 -10.19
C ALA A 10 -6.23 -17.92 -11.52
N ARG A 11 -5.72 -17.27 -12.57
CA ARG A 11 -6.30 -17.36 -13.91
C ARG A 11 -6.33 -18.78 -14.46
N ARG A 12 -5.24 -19.54 -14.27
CA ARG A 12 -5.19 -20.97 -14.69
C ARG A 12 -6.23 -21.83 -13.96
N LEU A 13 -6.55 -21.45 -12.71
CA LEU A 13 -7.58 -22.10 -11.89
C LEU A 13 -9.00 -21.59 -12.17
N GLY A 14 -9.20 -20.76 -13.20
CA GLY A 14 -10.51 -20.28 -13.63
C GLY A 14 -10.96 -18.95 -13.02
N ALA A 15 -10.10 -18.25 -12.28
CA ALA A 15 -10.46 -16.92 -11.78
C ALA A 15 -10.54 -15.89 -12.94
N HIS A 16 -11.61 -15.10 -12.94
CA HIS A 16 -11.80 -13.97 -13.85
C HIS A 16 -11.33 -12.68 -13.16
N PHE A 17 -10.50 -11.92 -13.85
CA PHE A 17 -10.00 -10.63 -13.40
C PHE A 17 -10.58 -9.52 -14.25
N ILE A 18 -11.21 -8.56 -13.60
CA ILE A 18 -11.77 -7.36 -14.22
C ILE A 18 -10.94 -6.20 -13.71
N SER A 19 -10.16 -5.61 -14.59
CA SER A 19 -9.27 -4.48 -14.28
C SER A 19 -9.84 -3.18 -14.83
N GLY A 20 -9.41 -2.04 -14.26
CA GLY A 20 -9.90 -0.73 -14.68
C GLY A 20 -11.28 -0.36 -14.11
N GLU A 21 -11.85 -1.19 -13.24
CA GLU A 21 -13.16 -1.01 -12.63
C GLU A 21 -13.02 -0.64 -11.15
N LYS A 22 -13.32 0.60 -10.81
CA LYS A 22 -13.29 1.04 -9.41
C LYS A 22 -14.59 0.63 -8.72
N VAL A 23 -14.51 -0.19 -7.67
CA VAL A 23 -15.66 -0.52 -6.82
C VAL A 23 -16.03 0.70 -5.97
N VAL A 24 -17.31 1.05 -5.94
CA VAL A 24 -17.82 2.20 -5.18
C VAL A 24 -18.89 1.82 -4.16
N GLU A 25 -19.58 0.68 -4.33
CA GLU A 25 -20.69 0.30 -3.50
C GLU A 25 -20.84 -1.23 -3.42
N LEU A 26 -21.27 -1.70 -2.25
CA LEU A 26 -21.85 -3.03 -2.10
C LEU A 26 -23.36 -2.88 -1.92
N ARG A 27 -24.14 -3.86 -2.40
CA ARG A 27 -25.58 -3.92 -2.19
C ARG A 27 -26.01 -5.21 -1.53
N LYS A 28 -26.99 -5.09 -0.65
CA LYS A 28 -27.62 -6.25 0.01
C LYS A 28 -28.76 -6.80 -0.85
N ILE A 29 -28.79 -8.13 -0.99
CA ILE A 29 -29.94 -8.86 -1.48
C ILE A 29 -30.33 -9.84 -0.36
N LYS A 30 -31.60 -9.81 0.06
CA LYS A 30 -32.13 -10.66 1.15
C LYS A 30 -31.27 -10.58 2.42
N GLY A 31 -30.79 -9.39 2.78
CA GLY A 31 -30.04 -9.15 4.02
C GLY A 31 -28.53 -9.42 3.95
N ALA A 32 -28.03 -10.03 2.89
CA ALA A 32 -26.60 -10.30 2.70
C ALA A 32 -26.00 -9.45 1.57
N ALA A 33 -24.76 -9.01 1.72
CA ALA A 33 -24.02 -8.35 0.62
C ALA A 33 -23.81 -9.37 -0.52
N ARG A 34 -24.39 -9.08 -1.66
CA ARG A 34 -24.39 -9.99 -2.82
C ARG A 34 -23.97 -9.30 -4.12
N GLN A 35 -24.00 -7.99 -4.18
CA GLN A 35 -23.66 -7.24 -5.38
C GLN A 35 -22.54 -6.26 -5.11
N VAL A 36 -21.67 -6.13 -6.10
CA VAL A 36 -20.58 -5.15 -6.20
C VAL A 36 -20.90 -4.20 -7.33
N VAL A 37 -20.89 -2.91 -7.07
CA VAL A 37 -21.15 -1.86 -8.06
C VAL A 37 -19.88 -1.07 -8.32
N THR A 38 -19.60 -0.80 -9.58
CA THR A 38 -18.42 -0.03 -10.00
C THR A 38 -18.79 1.40 -10.38
N ALA A 39 -17.80 2.27 -10.44
CA ALA A 39 -17.97 3.66 -10.84
C ALA A 39 -18.47 3.82 -12.29
N SER A 40 -18.23 2.84 -13.14
CA SER A 40 -18.76 2.77 -14.52
C SER A 40 -20.22 2.32 -14.59
N GLY A 41 -20.83 1.94 -13.45
CA GLY A 41 -22.22 1.48 -13.36
C GLY A 41 -22.39 -0.03 -13.57
N ASN A 42 -21.31 -0.79 -13.77
CA ASN A 42 -21.40 -2.24 -13.86
C ASN A 42 -21.76 -2.85 -12.50
N VAL A 43 -22.56 -3.91 -12.53
CA VAL A 43 -22.99 -4.65 -11.32
C VAL A 43 -22.57 -6.10 -11.47
N TYR A 44 -21.85 -6.60 -10.45
CA TYR A 44 -21.44 -8.00 -10.37
C TYR A 44 -22.11 -8.64 -9.16
N GLU A 45 -22.59 -9.87 -9.32
CA GLU A 45 -23.26 -10.60 -8.27
C GLU A 45 -22.51 -11.89 -7.91
N GLY A 46 -22.53 -12.23 -6.61
CA GLY A 46 -21.90 -13.43 -6.11
C GLY A 46 -22.49 -13.89 -4.78
N ASP A 47 -22.35 -15.17 -4.50
CA ASP A 47 -22.81 -15.78 -3.25
C ASP A 47 -22.05 -15.31 -2.03
N LYS A 48 -20.78 -14.96 -2.22
CA LYS A 48 -19.90 -14.43 -1.17
C LYS A 48 -19.06 -13.31 -1.77
N ILE A 49 -18.89 -12.24 -1.01
CA ILE A 49 -18.02 -11.12 -1.36
C ILE A 49 -16.87 -11.08 -0.37
N ILE A 50 -15.64 -11.07 -0.86
CA ILE A 50 -14.44 -10.86 -0.07
C ILE A 50 -13.96 -9.45 -0.37
N LEU A 51 -13.96 -8.59 0.65
CA LEU A 51 -13.50 -7.22 0.54
C LEU A 51 -12.03 -7.13 0.95
N ALA A 52 -11.16 -6.88 -0.03
CA ALA A 52 -9.70 -6.78 0.15
C ALA A 52 -9.16 -5.50 -0.54
N ALA A 53 -9.84 -4.36 -0.32
CA ALA A 53 -9.57 -3.09 -1.00
C ALA A 53 -8.64 -2.15 -0.20
N GLY A 54 -7.81 -2.70 0.70
CA GLY A 54 -6.88 -1.89 1.51
C GLY A 54 -7.64 -0.83 2.32
N TYR A 55 -7.11 0.39 2.37
CA TYR A 55 -7.70 1.50 3.14
C TYR A 55 -9.10 1.91 2.64
N GLU A 56 -9.45 1.64 1.39
CA GLU A 56 -10.78 1.92 0.85
C GLU A 56 -11.86 0.94 1.36
N SER A 57 -11.47 -0.19 1.95
CA SER A 57 -12.40 -1.20 2.48
C SER A 57 -13.39 -0.60 3.48
N ARG A 58 -12.95 0.32 4.34
CA ARG A 58 -13.84 1.00 5.30
C ARG A 58 -15.00 1.71 4.60
N PHE A 59 -14.71 2.46 3.53
CA PHE A 59 -15.73 3.23 2.81
C PHE A 59 -16.68 2.32 2.03
N ILE A 60 -16.14 1.27 1.40
CA ILE A 60 -16.94 0.29 0.65
C ILE A 60 -17.84 -0.52 1.61
N ALA A 61 -17.32 -0.97 2.76
CA ALA A 61 -18.08 -1.71 3.77
C ALA A 61 -19.23 -0.89 4.37
N SER A 62 -19.02 0.42 4.55
CA SER A 62 -20.05 1.32 5.10
C SER A 62 -21.31 1.40 4.23
N THR A 63 -21.21 1.14 2.92
CA THR A 63 -22.38 1.14 2.01
C THR A 63 -23.39 0.03 2.35
N VAL A 64 -22.97 -1.01 3.07
CA VAL A 64 -23.84 -2.07 3.59
C VAL A 64 -23.99 -2.03 5.10
N GLY A 65 -23.62 -0.90 5.75
CA GLY A 65 -23.77 -0.71 7.18
C GLY A 65 -22.76 -1.47 8.04
N ILE A 66 -21.62 -1.85 7.48
CA ILE A 66 -20.50 -2.45 8.22
C ILE A 66 -19.48 -1.37 8.53
N ASP A 67 -19.23 -1.13 9.83
CA ASP A 67 -18.14 -0.28 10.27
C ASP A 67 -16.86 -1.10 10.42
N VAL A 68 -15.81 -0.69 9.68
CA VAL A 68 -14.47 -1.26 9.80
C VAL A 68 -13.62 -0.24 10.55
N PRO A 69 -13.16 -0.52 11.78
CA PRO A 69 -12.41 0.42 12.61
C PRO A 69 -10.97 0.56 12.09
N MET A 70 -10.82 1.11 10.89
CA MET A 70 -9.57 1.32 10.20
C MET A 70 -9.34 2.82 10.01
N GLN A 71 -8.18 3.28 10.40
CA GLN A 71 -7.72 4.65 10.11
C GLN A 71 -6.62 4.57 9.05
N PRO A 72 -6.84 5.13 7.86
CA PRO A 72 -5.80 5.19 6.85
C PRO A 72 -4.69 6.17 7.28
N VAL A 73 -3.46 5.75 7.08
CA VAL A 73 -2.26 6.56 7.30
C VAL A 73 -1.43 6.58 6.03
N LEU A 74 -0.74 7.67 5.79
CA LEU A 74 0.22 7.77 4.69
C LEU A 74 1.56 7.22 5.17
N LEU A 75 2.07 6.21 4.48
CA LEU A 75 3.43 5.71 4.63
C LEU A 75 4.23 6.13 3.40
N GLU A 76 5.22 6.97 3.61
CA GLU A 76 6.10 7.41 2.54
C GLU A 76 7.31 6.50 2.42
N THR A 77 7.69 6.23 1.18
CA THR A 77 8.87 5.45 0.84
C THR A 77 9.76 6.31 -0.06
N LEU A 78 11.01 6.41 0.31
CA LEU A 78 12.03 7.15 -0.42
C LEU A 78 12.93 6.19 -1.18
N VAL A 79 13.49 6.65 -2.29
CA VAL A 79 14.42 5.90 -3.12
C VAL A 79 15.67 6.75 -3.33
N THR A 80 16.86 6.16 -3.18
CA THR A 80 18.12 6.86 -3.46
C THR A 80 18.61 6.61 -4.88
N GLU A 81 19.57 7.41 -5.32
CA GLU A 81 20.45 7.02 -6.40
C GLU A 81 21.17 5.70 -6.06
N ALA A 82 21.68 5.01 -7.10
CA ALA A 82 22.35 3.74 -6.94
C ALA A 82 23.73 3.90 -6.32
N VAL A 83 24.09 3.04 -5.38
CA VAL A 83 25.40 2.91 -4.76
C VAL A 83 25.89 1.47 -4.84
N GLY A 84 27.17 1.25 -4.52
CA GLY A 84 27.74 -0.10 -4.46
C GLY A 84 26.95 -1.02 -3.52
N PRO A 85 27.05 -2.36 -3.73
CA PRO A 85 26.37 -3.32 -2.86
C PRO A 85 26.86 -3.23 -1.42
N MET A 86 25.92 -3.15 -0.47
CA MET A 86 26.21 -3.09 0.97
C MET A 86 25.63 -4.31 1.70
N PHE A 87 24.36 -4.66 1.44
CA PHE A 87 23.70 -5.83 2.05
C PHE A 87 22.51 -6.28 1.20
N TRP A 88 21.99 -7.47 1.49
CA TRP A 88 20.89 -8.11 0.75
C TRP A 88 19.62 -8.28 1.57
N GLN A 89 19.68 -7.98 2.86
CA GLN A 89 18.58 -8.20 3.77
C GLN A 89 17.59 -7.04 3.73
N MET A 90 16.32 -7.35 3.98
CA MET A 90 15.33 -6.35 4.38
C MET A 90 15.58 -6.02 5.85
N LEU A 91 15.76 -4.75 6.14
CA LEU A 91 16.02 -4.25 7.48
C LEU A 91 14.77 -3.57 8.06
N GLY A 92 14.58 -3.73 9.34
CA GLY A 92 13.61 -2.98 10.13
C GLY A 92 14.15 -2.80 11.53
N THR A 93 13.90 -1.65 12.11
CA THR A 93 14.40 -1.29 13.44
C THR A 93 13.26 -0.83 14.32
N ALA A 94 13.39 -1.02 15.62
CA ALA A 94 12.39 -0.62 16.59
C ALA A 94 12.66 0.78 17.16
N ASP A 95 13.91 1.15 17.28
CA ASP A 95 14.37 2.36 17.98
C ASP A 95 14.51 3.58 17.04
N ALA A 96 14.71 3.39 15.75
CA ALA A 96 14.79 4.46 14.78
C ALA A 96 13.57 4.56 13.83
N ASP A 97 12.51 3.75 14.09
CA ASP A 97 11.30 3.69 13.24
C ASP A 97 11.63 3.67 11.75
N PHE A 98 12.52 2.77 11.37
CA PHE A 98 13.08 2.68 10.03
C PHE A 98 12.87 1.27 9.47
N TYR A 99 12.50 1.21 8.20
CA TYR A 99 12.60 -0.01 7.40
C TYR A 99 13.25 0.30 6.04
N GLY A 100 13.88 -0.69 5.43
CA GLY A 100 14.45 -0.51 4.11
C GLY A 100 15.25 -1.69 3.61
N HIS A 101 15.59 -1.65 2.34
CA HIS A 101 16.47 -2.61 1.70
C HIS A 101 17.22 -1.96 0.54
N GLN A 102 18.30 -2.57 0.14
CA GLN A 102 18.98 -2.23 -1.10
C GLN A 102 18.44 -3.08 -2.25
N THR A 103 18.16 -2.47 -3.38
CA THR A 103 17.71 -3.18 -4.59
C THR A 103 18.91 -3.81 -5.31
N GLU A 104 18.64 -4.74 -6.22
CA GLU A 104 19.69 -5.33 -7.09
C GLU A 104 20.41 -4.27 -7.95
N HIS A 105 19.76 -3.15 -8.24
CA HIS A 105 20.34 -2.04 -8.98
C HIS A 105 21.15 -1.06 -8.12
N GLY A 106 21.22 -1.29 -6.80
CA GLY A 106 22.01 -0.51 -5.87
C GLY A 106 21.28 0.63 -5.16
N SER A 107 20.06 1.00 -5.55
CA SER A 107 19.28 2.02 -4.85
C SER A 107 18.77 1.51 -3.51
N PHE A 108 18.74 2.37 -2.49
CA PHE A 108 18.02 2.10 -1.25
C PHE A 108 16.55 2.48 -1.40
N VAL A 109 15.68 1.59 -0.95
CA VAL A 109 14.25 1.84 -0.78
C VAL A 109 13.97 1.80 0.72
N PHE A 110 13.54 2.89 1.30
CA PHE A 110 13.40 3.02 2.76
C PHE A 110 12.25 3.94 3.18
N GLY A 111 11.79 3.77 4.38
CA GLY A 111 10.70 4.57 4.95
C GLY A 111 10.55 4.37 6.45
N LEU A 112 9.48 4.92 7.02
CA LEU A 112 9.11 4.76 8.41
C LEU A 112 8.12 3.60 8.58
N ASN A 113 8.20 2.89 9.70
CA ASN A 113 7.22 1.86 10.07
C ASN A 113 5.88 2.46 10.50
N SER A 114 5.89 3.66 11.06
CA SER A 114 4.70 4.40 11.48
C SER A 114 4.40 5.56 10.51
N GLY A 115 3.11 5.78 10.27
CA GLY A 115 2.68 6.96 9.52
C GLY A 115 2.73 8.20 10.41
N LEU A 116 3.36 9.25 9.94
CA LEU A 116 3.43 10.53 10.65
C LEU A 116 2.18 11.39 10.46
N GLU A 117 1.48 11.19 9.37
CA GLU A 117 0.29 11.95 9.04
C GLU A 117 -0.88 11.03 8.74
N PRO A 118 -2.01 11.15 9.46
CA PRO A 118 -3.20 10.38 9.15
C PRO A 118 -3.76 10.83 7.80
N TYR A 119 -4.12 9.88 6.96
CA TYR A 119 -4.81 10.11 5.72
C TYR A 119 -6.31 10.29 5.98
N ALA A 120 -6.76 11.53 6.05
CA ALA A 120 -8.10 11.87 6.55
C ALA A 120 -9.22 11.69 5.51
N LYS A 121 -8.94 11.68 4.20
CA LYS A 121 -9.96 11.64 3.14
C LYS A 121 -9.56 10.71 2.00
N PRO A 122 -10.54 10.00 1.39
CA PRO A 122 -10.28 9.31 0.13
C PRO A 122 -9.85 10.33 -0.93
N GLY A 123 -8.74 10.07 -1.59
CA GLY A 123 -8.24 10.98 -2.60
C GLY A 123 -6.76 10.75 -2.88
N LYS A 124 -6.13 11.72 -3.51
CA LYS A 124 -4.70 11.66 -3.80
C LYS A 124 -3.92 12.06 -2.54
N PRO A 125 -3.10 11.17 -1.96
CA PRO A 125 -2.25 11.51 -0.84
C PRO A 125 -1.21 12.56 -1.27
N LEU A 126 -0.87 13.44 -0.35
CA LEU A 126 0.21 14.41 -0.53
C LEU A 126 1.44 13.91 0.21
N SER A 127 2.60 14.03 -0.42
CA SER A 127 3.88 13.77 0.21
C SER A 127 4.15 14.75 1.35
N SER A 128 4.82 14.27 2.40
CA SER A 128 5.15 15.07 3.59
C SER A 128 6.65 15.25 3.73
N SER A 129 7.10 16.50 3.73
CA SER A 129 8.50 16.82 4.01
C SER A 129 8.95 16.40 5.43
N ILE A 130 8.01 16.27 6.35
CA ILE A 130 8.27 15.80 7.72
C ILE A 130 8.61 14.31 7.70
N ALA A 131 7.81 13.49 7.00
CA ALA A 131 8.04 12.05 6.87
C ALA A 131 9.35 11.77 6.14
N ALA A 132 9.63 12.47 5.04
CA ALA A 132 10.88 12.35 4.30
C ALA A 132 12.10 12.65 5.18
N SER A 133 12.07 13.76 5.90
CA SER A 133 13.16 14.13 6.82
C SER A 133 13.35 13.13 7.96
N ALA A 134 12.27 12.58 8.52
CA ALA A 134 12.35 11.58 9.58
C ALA A 134 12.91 10.25 9.04
N ALA A 135 12.50 9.80 7.85
CA ALA A 135 13.03 8.61 7.22
C ALA A 135 14.53 8.74 6.91
N CYS A 136 14.96 9.90 6.40
CA CYS A 136 16.39 10.17 6.19
C CYS A 136 17.20 10.13 7.48
N ARG A 137 16.69 10.72 8.57
CA ARG A 137 17.37 10.61 9.88
C ARG A 137 17.45 9.16 10.37
N GLY A 138 16.38 8.38 10.18
CA GLY A 138 16.33 6.97 10.55
C GLY A 138 17.40 6.15 9.83
N ILE A 139 17.50 6.27 8.52
CA ILE A 139 18.50 5.53 7.74
C ILE A 139 19.92 5.98 8.06
N MET A 140 20.18 7.28 8.19
CA MET A 140 21.52 7.81 8.49
C MET A 140 22.03 7.43 9.89
N HIS A 141 21.13 7.11 10.81
CA HIS A 141 21.52 6.59 12.12
C HIS A 141 22.27 5.25 12.00
N TYR A 142 21.85 4.39 11.06
CA TYR A 142 22.48 3.08 10.83
C TYR A 142 23.52 3.10 9.72
N PHE A 143 23.35 3.97 8.74
CA PHE A 143 24.18 4.07 7.54
C PHE A 143 24.62 5.52 7.33
N PRO A 144 25.54 6.04 8.15
CA PRO A 144 25.98 7.44 8.05
C PRO A 144 26.62 7.77 6.70
N ASP A 145 27.19 6.80 6.01
CA ASP A 145 27.77 6.95 4.67
C ASP A 145 26.73 7.35 3.61
N LEU A 146 25.44 7.10 3.88
CA LEU A 146 24.35 7.51 2.99
C LEU A 146 23.98 8.99 3.09
N ALA A 147 24.59 9.75 4.01
CA ALA A 147 24.26 11.17 4.23
C ALA A 147 24.47 12.06 2.98
N ASN A 148 25.37 11.67 2.07
CA ASN A 148 25.68 12.40 0.85
C ASN A 148 25.01 11.84 -0.40
N ILE A 149 24.18 10.81 -0.28
CA ILE A 149 23.51 10.16 -1.40
C ILE A 149 22.20 10.89 -1.68
N LYS A 150 21.93 11.17 -2.95
CA LYS A 150 20.72 11.85 -3.36
C LYS A 150 19.52 10.93 -3.27
N VAL A 151 18.40 11.47 -2.76
CA VAL A 151 17.10 10.86 -2.88
C VAL A 151 16.57 11.20 -4.28
N SER A 152 16.11 10.18 -5.00
CA SER A 152 15.51 10.36 -6.33
C SER A 152 14.11 10.96 -6.20
N ASP A 153 13.77 11.82 -7.14
CA ASP A 153 12.43 12.40 -7.30
C ASP A 153 11.46 11.38 -7.92
#